data_bae5dd59ba09376a01ba7d6f94bfaf45
#
_entry.id   bae5dd59ba09376a01ba7d6f94bfaf45
#
_cell.length_a   1.000
_cell.length_b   1.000
_cell.length_c   1.000
_cell.angle_alpha   90.00
_cell.angle_beta   90.00
_cell.angle_gamma   90.00
#
_symmetry.space_group_name_H-M   'P 1'
#
loop_
_entity.id
_entity.type
_entity.pdbx_description
1 polymer ?
#
loop_
_entity_poly.entity_id
_entity_poly.type
_entity_poly.pdbx_seq_one_letter_code
_entity_poly.pdbx_strand_id
1 'polypeptide(L)'
;MRYGGWLIAAAMVAAPAAAKDRLGVYQSWAAFRDAETPRCYAIAAPEETVGSATRKAYLSIGFWPRSGVSHQIYVRLSRERSTNSVITLSAGGRRFRLKGEGSNGWATDRRMDLAIIAAMRSATSLSVESIGRDGRSIVDAYALRGAPSAIDAAALGCVPK
;
A
#
# COMPACT_ATOMS: atom_id res chain seq x y z
N MET A 1 35.39 57.24 13.20
CA MET A 1 34.17 56.69 12.60
C MET A 1 34.22 55.19 12.69
N ARG A 2 33.44 54.54 13.58
CA ARG A 2 33.43 53.09 13.78
C ARG A 2 32.07 52.57 13.33
N TYR A 3 32.02 51.87 12.20
CA TYR A 3 30.80 51.21 11.68
C TYR A 3 30.67 49.87 12.37
N GLY A 4 29.69 49.78 13.28
CA GLY A 4 29.27 48.52 13.89
C GLY A 4 28.36 47.76 12.93
N GLY A 5 28.85 46.65 12.36
CA GLY A 5 28.02 45.73 11.57
C GLY A 5 27.20 44.82 12.48
N TRP A 6 25.89 44.91 12.36
CA TRP A 6 24.95 43.98 13.00
C TRP A 6 24.82 42.74 12.12
N LEU A 7 25.28 41.59 12.62
CA LEU A 7 25.04 40.30 12.01
C LEU A 7 23.64 39.82 12.47
N ILE A 8 22.70 39.84 11.55
CA ILE A 8 21.38 39.23 11.75
C ILE A 8 21.53 37.72 11.55
N ALA A 9 21.54 36.95 12.62
CA ALA A 9 21.50 35.49 12.57
C ALA A 9 20.07 35.06 12.22
N ALA A 10 19.85 34.61 10.97
CA ALA A 10 18.59 34.02 10.56
C ALA A 10 18.47 32.60 11.18
N ALA A 11 17.62 32.46 12.20
CA ALA A 11 17.26 31.15 12.76
C ALA A 11 16.39 30.39 11.75
N MET A 12 16.96 29.36 11.14
CA MET A 12 16.17 28.37 10.35
C MET A 12 15.32 27.55 11.30
N VAL A 13 14.02 27.81 11.33
CA VAL A 13 13.03 26.98 12.01
C VAL A 13 12.80 25.74 11.13
N ALA A 14 13.40 24.61 11.49
CA ALA A 14 13.11 23.33 10.85
C ALA A 14 11.66 22.92 11.26
N ALA A 15 10.73 22.94 10.30
CA ALA A 15 9.40 22.40 10.51
C ALA A 15 9.50 20.88 10.77
N PRO A 16 8.85 20.34 11.84
CA PRO A 16 8.85 18.92 12.08
C PRO A 16 8.15 18.21 10.90
N ALA A 17 8.86 17.33 10.21
CA ALA A 17 8.23 16.42 9.25
C ALA A 17 7.23 15.56 10.01
N ALA A 18 5.94 15.67 9.69
CA ALA A 18 4.91 14.88 10.35
C ALA A 18 5.18 13.39 10.10
N ALA A 19 5.61 12.70 11.15
CA ALA A 19 5.92 11.29 11.12
C ALA A 19 4.61 10.49 11.01
N LYS A 20 4.60 9.47 10.13
CA LYS A 20 3.50 8.51 10.08
C LYS A 20 3.49 7.69 11.37
N ASP A 21 2.34 7.65 12.04
CA ASP A 21 2.19 6.84 13.25
C ASP A 21 2.15 5.37 12.86
N ARG A 22 3.07 4.58 13.41
CA ARG A 22 3.08 3.13 13.25
C ARG A 22 2.13 2.50 14.26
N LEU A 23 1.01 1.95 13.77
CA LEU A 23 0.00 1.26 14.59
C LEU A 23 0.45 -0.13 15.03
N GLY A 24 1.33 -0.78 14.26
CA GLY A 24 1.92 -2.06 14.60
C GLY A 24 2.61 -2.74 13.42
N VAL A 25 3.37 -3.78 13.74
CA VAL A 25 3.98 -4.71 12.77
C VAL A 25 3.48 -6.11 13.14
N TYR A 26 2.96 -6.83 12.15
CA TYR A 26 2.30 -8.13 12.28
C TYR A 26 2.91 -9.07 11.25
N GLN A 27 3.97 -9.76 11.61
CA GLN A 27 4.73 -10.63 10.70
C GLN A 27 5.18 -9.86 9.43
N SER A 28 4.74 -10.27 8.24
CA SER A 28 5.07 -9.64 6.95
C SER A 28 4.27 -8.36 6.68
N TRP A 29 3.36 -7.94 7.57
CA TRP A 29 2.47 -6.79 7.41
C TRP A 29 2.72 -5.71 8.46
N ALA A 30 2.49 -4.47 8.08
CA ALA A 30 2.51 -3.33 9.01
C ALA A 30 1.25 -2.48 8.84
N ALA A 31 0.83 -1.82 9.92
CA ALA A 31 -0.26 -0.87 9.91
C ALA A 31 0.23 0.52 10.30
N PHE A 32 -0.27 1.54 9.61
CA PHE A 32 0.10 2.94 9.80
C PHE A 32 -1.12 3.84 9.82
N ARG A 33 -0.99 4.97 10.54
CA ARG A 33 -1.85 6.14 10.42
C ARG A 33 -1.03 7.31 9.86
N ASP A 34 -1.57 7.93 8.83
CA ASP A 34 -1.03 9.12 8.20
C ASP A 34 -1.93 10.31 8.57
N ALA A 35 -1.44 11.19 9.44
CA ALA A 35 -2.23 12.32 9.92
C ALA A 35 -2.34 13.46 8.89
N GLU A 36 -1.33 13.63 8.04
CA GLU A 36 -1.34 14.66 6.98
C GLU A 36 -2.38 14.35 5.90
N THR A 37 -2.42 13.07 5.49
CA THR A 37 -3.48 12.55 4.62
C THR A 37 -4.38 11.68 5.48
N PRO A 38 -5.45 12.21 6.12
CA PRO A 38 -6.21 11.48 7.14
C PRO A 38 -6.66 10.09 6.67
N ARG A 39 -5.75 9.13 6.79
CA ARG A 39 -5.93 7.74 6.38
C ARG A 39 -5.18 6.79 7.29
N CYS A 40 -5.67 5.57 7.37
CA CYS A 40 -4.94 4.44 7.92
C CYS A 40 -4.80 3.36 6.85
N TYR A 41 -3.78 2.56 6.95
CA TYR A 41 -3.59 1.49 5.97
C TYR A 41 -2.75 0.35 6.54
N ALA A 42 -3.08 -0.87 6.13
CA ALA A 42 -2.21 -2.02 6.24
C ALA A 42 -1.41 -2.16 4.95
N ILE A 43 -0.15 -2.58 5.03
CA ILE A 43 0.75 -2.70 3.89
C ILE A 43 1.72 -3.85 4.05
N ALA A 44 2.07 -4.50 2.95
CA ALA A 44 3.15 -5.47 2.86
C ALA A 44 3.94 -5.30 1.57
N ALA A 45 5.23 -5.62 1.61
CA ALA A 45 6.04 -5.88 0.43
C ALA A 45 5.90 -7.36 0.03
N PRO A 46 6.09 -7.72 -1.25
CA PRO A 46 6.14 -9.13 -1.64
C PRO A 46 7.35 -9.82 -1.01
N GLU A 47 7.19 -11.08 -0.64
CA GLU A 47 8.31 -11.94 -0.21
C GLU A 47 9.12 -12.42 -1.42
N GLU A 48 8.44 -12.64 -2.54
CA GLU A 48 9.05 -13.06 -3.79
C GLU A 48 8.53 -12.24 -4.97
N THR A 49 9.42 -11.97 -5.92
CA THR A 49 9.10 -11.29 -7.17
C THR A 49 9.78 -12.01 -8.32
N VAL A 50 9.01 -12.42 -9.33
CA VAL A 50 9.56 -13.03 -10.54
C VAL A 50 10.04 -11.96 -11.51
N GLY A 51 11.32 -12.05 -11.88
CA GLY A 51 12.02 -11.07 -12.71
C GLY A 51 12.69 -9.96 -11.91
N SER A 52 13.48 -9.12 -12.62
CA SER A 52 14.17 -8.00 -11.98
C SER A 52 13.17 -6.90 -11.62
N ALA A 53 12.97 -6.64 -10.34
CA ALA A 53 12.15 -5.54 -9.86
C ALA A 53 12.80 -4.19 -10.23
N THR A 54 12.06 -3.33 -10.91
CA THR A 54 12.48 -1.95 -11.21
C THR A 54 11.84 -0.93 -10.28
N ARG A 55 10.89 -1.38 -9.44
CA ARG A 55 10.11 -0.57 -8.50
C ARG A 55 9.91 -1.33 -7.19
N LYS A 56 9.70 -0.58 -6.11
CA LYS A 56 9.24 -1.18 -4.84
C LYS A 56 7.78 -1.57 -5.00
N ALA A 57 7.52 -2.87 -5.10
CA ALA A 57 6.18 -3.44 -5.10
C ALA A 57 5.58 -3.40 -3.69
N TYR A 58 4.27 -3.26 -3.61
CA TYR A 58 3.52 -3.42 -2.37
C TYR A 58 2.03 -3.64 -2.62
N LEU A 59 1.39 -4.26 -1.65
CA LEU A 59 -0.07 -4.36 -1.53
C LEU A 59 -0.49 -3.58 -0.29
N SER A 60 -1.54 -2.77 -0.39
CA SER A 60 -2.09 -2.06 0.75
C SER A 60 -3.62 -2.11 0.79
N ILE A 61 -4.14 -2.07 2.02
CA ILE A 61 -5.57 -1.95 2.31
C ILE A 61 -5.77 -0.64 3.05
N GLY A 62 -6.47 0.30 2.41
CA GLY A 62 -6.61 1.67 2.88
C GLY A 62 -7.98 2.00 3.46
N PHE A 63 -7.97 2.94 4.40
CA PHE A 63 -9.14 3.50 5.09
C PHE A 63 -9.04 5.02 5.07
N TRP A 64 -10.02 5.71 4.49
CA TRP A 64 -10.13 7.18 4.45
C TRP A 64 -11.44 7.61 5.12
N PRO A 65 -11.46 7.84 6.44
CA PRO A 65 -12.69 8.11 7.19
C PRO A 65 -13.45 9.32 6.67
N ARG A 66 -12.73 10.40 6.28
CA ARG A 66 -13.34 11.63 5.76
C ARG A 66 -14.02 11.46 4.40
N SER A 67 -13.61 10.46 3.63
CA SER A 67 -14.17 10.16 2.29
C SER A 67 -15.14 8.99 2.32
N GLY A 68 -15.42 8.40 3.48
CA GLY A 68 -16.27 7.21 3.61
C GLY A 68 -15.69 5.95 2.93
N VAL A 69 -14.41 5.98 2.53
CA VAL A 69 -13.74 4.85 1.89
C VAL A 69 -13.13 3.94 2.94
N SER A 70 -13.47 2.66 2.86
CA SER A 70 -12.93 1.64 3.75
C SER A 70 -12.54 0.38 2.98
N HIS A 71 -11.47 -0.27 3.43
CA HIS A 71 -10.99 -1.54 2.88
C HIS A 71 -10.55 -1.48 1.41
N GLN A 72 -10.12 -0.33 0.91
CA GLN A 72 -9.70 -0.19 -0.49
C GLN A 72 -8.42 -0.96 -0.75
N ILE A 73 -8.48 -1.92 -1.66
CA ILE A 73 -7.32 -2.67 -2.15
C ILE A 73 -6.56 -1.81 -3.17
N TYR A 74 -5.26 -1.69 -2.96
CA TYR A 74 -4.35 -1.09 -3.89
C TYR A 74 -3.09 -1.93 -4.01
N VAL A 75 -2.64 -2.17 -5.23
CA VAL A 75 -1.39 -2.85 -5.54
C VAL A 75 -0.48 -1.95 -6.37
N ARG A 76 0.81 -2.04 -6.10
CA ARG A 76 1.87 -1.50 -6.96
C ARG A 76 2.75 -2.65 -7.38
N LEU A 77 2.81 -2.90 -8.67
CA LEU A 77 3.62 -3.97 -9.27
C LEU A 77 5.11 -3.65 -9.19
N SER A 78 5.92 -4.68 -9.13
CA SER A 78 7.39 -4.61 -9.15
C SER A 78 7.97 -4.06 -10.45
N ARG A 79 7.18 -4.08 -11.54
CA ARG A 79 7.52 -3.53 -12.86
C ARG A 79 6.31 -2.87 -13.51
N GLU A 80 6.56 -2.10 -14.54
CA GLU A 80 5.49 -1.53 -15.36
C GLU A 80 4.89 -2.61 -16.26
N ARG A 81 3.57 -2.75 -16.21
CA ARG A 81 2.84 -3.69 -17.05
C ARG A 81 2.69 -3.19 -18.48
N SER A 82 2.49 -4.10 -19.42
CA SER A 82 1.99 -3.78 -20.76
C SER A 82 0.61 -3.16 -20.70
N THR A 83 0.33 -2.15 -21.52
CA THR A 83 -0.92 -1.37 -21.50
C THR A 83 -2.16 -2.25 -21.59
N ASN A 84 -2.12 -3.32 -22.39
CA ASN A 84 -3.24 -4.22 -22.61
C ASN A 84 -3.28 -5.43 -21.68
N SER A 85 -2.29 -5.57 -20.77
CA SER A 85 -2.28 -6.71 -19.84
C SER A 85 -3.22 -6.48 -18.66
N VAL A 86 -3.79 -7.56 -18.16
CA VAL A 86 -4.66 -7.58 -16.98
C VAL A 86 -3.82 -7.72 -15.75
N ILE A 87 -4.20 -7.04 -14.66
CA ILE A 87 -3.69 -7.33 -13.33
C ILE A 87 -4.64 -8.34 -12.69
N THR A 88 -4.11 -9.50 -12.30
CA THR A 88 -4.86 -10.55 -11.60
C THR A 88 -4.31 -10.71 -10.19
N LEU A 89 -5.18 -10.61 -9.19
CA LEU A 89 -4.89 -10.94 -7.81
C LEU A 89 -5.49 -12.32 -7.52
N SER A 90 -4.69 -13.23 -6.97
CA SER A 90 -5.10 -14.60 -6.62
C SER A 90 -4.90 -14.84 -5.13
N ALA A 91 -5.93 -15.30 -4.42
CA ALA A 91 -5.90 -15.65 -3.01
C ALA A 91 -6.94 -16.72 -2.69
N GLY A 92 -6.58 -17.75 -1.92
CA GLY A 92 -7.51 -18.79 -1.46
C GLY A 92 -8.23 -19.52 -2.60
N GLY A 93 -7.55 -19.77 -3.73
CA GLY A 93 -8.13 -20.40 -4.91
C GLY A 93 -9.06 -19.47 -5.74
N ARG A 94 -9.24 -18.23 -5.33
CA ARG A 94 -10.05 -17.23 -6.05
C ARG A 94 -9.16 -16.28 -6.85
N ARG A 95 -9.67 -15.82 -7.99
CA ARG A 95 -8.97 -14.87 -8.88
C ARG A 95 -9.82 -13.62 -9.09
N PHE A 96 -9.19 -12.46 -9.00
CA PHE A 96 -9.82 -11.15 -9.12
C PHE A 96 -9.11 -10.34 -10.19
N ARG A 97 -9.85 -9.80 -11.16
CA ARG A 97 -9.31 -8.90 -12.19
C ARG A 97 -9.38 -7.48 -11.67
N LEU A 98 -8.23 -6.86 -11.45
CA LEU A 98 -8.15 -5.49 -10.98
C LEU A 98 -8.21 -4.50 -12.14
N LYS A 99 -8.71 -3.29 -11.88
CA LYS A 99 -8.45 -2.13 -12.73
C LYS A 99 -6.99 -1.76 -12.60
N GLY A 100 -6.35 -1.31 -13.70
CA GLY A 100 -4.93 -0.99 -13.66
C GLY A 100 -4.56 0.18 -14.55
N GLU A 101 -3.62 1.00 -14.04
CA GLU A 101 -2.97 2.07 -14.77
C GLU A 101 -1.47 2.05 -14.48
N GLY A 102 -0.63 1.98 -15.53
CA GLY A 102 0.82 1.83 -15.37
C GLY A 102 1.16 0.60 -14.53
N SER A 103 1.82 0.80 -13.40
CA SER A 103 2.17 -0.26 -12.44
C SER A 103 1.15 -0.41 -11.30
N ASN A 104 0.05 0.33 -11.34
CA ASN A 104 -0.90 0.41 -10.23
C ASN A 104 -2.16 -0.38 -10.53
N GLY A 105 -2.78 -0.97 -9.50
CA GLY A 105 -4.02 -1.72 -9.62
C GLY A 105 -4.95 -1.51 -8.43
N TRP A 106 -6.26 -1.57 -8.70
CA TRP A 106 -7.33 -1.39 -7.72
C TRP A 106 -8.45 -2.40 -7.94
N ALA A 107 -9.16 -2.74 -6.89
CA ALA A 107 -10.45 -3.40 -7.05
C ALA A 107 -11.41 -2.51 -7.85
N THR A 108 -12.31 -3.12 -8.60
CA THR A 108 -13.26 -2.38 -9.46
C THR A 108 -14.31 -1.61 -8.66
N ASP A 109 -14.64 -2.14 -7.49
CA ASP A 109 -15.68 -1.61 -6.59
C ASP A 109 -15.50 -2.17 -5.16
N ARG A 110 -16.27 -1.63 -4.22
CA ARG A 110 -16.26 -2.04 -2.81
C ARG A 110 -16.58 -3.53 -2.59
N ARG A 111 -17.45 -4.11 -3.42
CA ARG A 111 -17.80 -5.54 -3.30
C ARG A 111 -16.57 -6.40 -3.57
N MET A 112 -15.79 -6.03 -4.58
CA MET A 112 -14.54 -6.72 -4.90
C MET A 112 -13.48 -6.51 -3.80
N ASP A 113 -13.35 -5.31 -3.24
CA ASP A 113 -12.47 -5.05 -2.09
C ASP A 113 -12.77 -6.03 -0.95
N LEU A 114 -14.03 -6.11 -0.52
CA LEU A 114 -14.45 -6.99 0.56
C LEU A 114 -14.28 -8.48 0.22
N ALA A 115 -14.50 -8.86 -1.04
CA ALA A 115 -14.31 -10.25 -1.50
C ALA A 115 -12.83 -10.66 -1.48
N ILE A 116 -11.93 -9.74 -1.85
CA ILE A 116 -10.48 -9.96 -1.76
C ILE A 116 -10.06 -10.11 -0.29
N ILE A 117 -10.51 -9.21 0.59
CA ILE A 117 -10.19 -9.29 2.02
C ILE A 117 -10.70 -10.59 2.66
N ALA A 118 -11.90 -11.03 2.29
CA ALA A 118 -12.42 -12.31 2.76
C ALA A 118 -11.53 -13.48 2.30
N ALA A 119 -11.05 -13.47 1.05
CA ALA A 119 -10.12 -14.47 0.55
C ALA A 119 -8.76 -14.41 1.28
N MET A 120 -8.24 -13.20 1.55
CA MET A 120 -6.99 -13.01 2.29
C MET A 120 -7.06 -13.56 3.72
N ARG A 121 -8.21 -13.44 4.40
CA ARG A 121 -8.38 -13.95 5.77
C ARG A 121 -8.34 -15.47 5.88
N SER A 122 -8.64 -16.19 4.81
CA SER A 122 -8.68 -17.65 4.76
C SER A 122 -7.48 -18.29 4.05
N ALA A 123 -6.64 -17.49 3.40
CA ALA A 123 -5.50 -17.98 2.65
C ALA A 123 -4.18 -17.76 3.41
N THR A 124 -3.15 -18.52 3.04
CA THR A 124 -1.78 -18.38 3.58
C THR A 124 -0.90 -17.47 2.73
N SER A 125 -1.24 -17.34 1.45
CA SER A 125 -0.50 -16.52 0.47
C SER A 125 -1.45 -15.88 -0.55
N LEU A 126 -0.91 -14.86 -1.22
CA LEU A 126 -1.56 -14.14 -2.30
C LEU A 126 -0.52 -13.85 -3.38
N SER A 127 -0.91 -13.92 -4.66
CA SER A 127 -0.09 -13.41 -5.76
C SER A 127 -0.80 -12.28 -6.52
N VAL A 128 0.00 -11.35 -7.04
CA VAL A 128 -0.45 -10.35 -8.00
C VAL A 128 0.34 -10.54 -9.29
N GLU A 129 -0.35 -10.78 -10.38
CA GLU A 129 0.21 -11.20 -11.64
C GLU A 129 -0.17 -10.26 -12.78
N SER A 130 0.74 -10.04 -13.70
CA SER A 130 0.50 -9.29 -14.95
C SER A 130 1.58 -9.65 -15.99
N ILE A 131 1.53 -9.01 -17.16
CA ILE A 131 2.59 -9.07 -18.17
C ILE A 131 3.26 -7.71 -18.23
N GLY A 132 4.58 -7.69 -18.14
CA GLY A 132 5.40 -6.49 -18.24
C GLY A 132 5.47 -5.93 -19.66
N ARG A 133 5.97 -4.70 -19.80
CA ARG A 133 6.23 -4.07 -21.10
C ARG A 133 7.21 -4.85 -21.97
N ASP A 134 8.08 -5.61 -21.32
CA ASP A 134 9.06 -6.49 -21.94
C ASP A 134 8.48 -7.86 -22.38
N GLY A 135 7.17 -8.05 -22.26
CA GLY A 135 6.46 -9.28 -22.56
C GLY A 135 6.65 -10.40 -21.52
N ARG A 136 7.42 -10.18 -20.46
CA ARG A 136 7.67 -11.18 -19.42
C ARG A 136 6.63 -11.11 -18.31
N SER A 137 6.37 -12.24 -17.66
CA SER A 137 5.47 -12.29 -16.51
C SER A 137 5.97 -11.45 -15.34
N ILE A 138 5.06 -10.73 -14.71
CA ILE A 138 5.21 -10.10 -13.40
C ILE A 138 4.46 -11.00 -12.43
N VAL A 139 5.11 -11.44 -11.36
CA VAL A 139 4.48 -12.17 -10.26
C VAL A 139 5.06 -11.64 -8.97
N ASP A 140 4.23 -10.96 -8.19
CA ASP A 140 4.56 -10.46 -6.86
C ASP A 140 3.79 -11.29 -5.83
N ALA A 141 4.51 -12.10 -5.05
CA ALA A 141 3.92 -13.03 -4.08
C ALA A 141 4.04 -12.50 -2.65
N TYR A 142 2.96 -12.59 -1.89
CA TYR A 142 2.83 -12.05 -0.54
C TYR A 142 2.44 -13.17 0.43
N ALA A 143 3.12 -13.26 1.58
CA ALA A 143 2.60 -14.03 2.71
C ALA A 143 1.45 -13.29 3.37
N LEU A 144 0.42 -14.02 3.78
CA LEU A 144 -0.76 -13.44 4.44
C LEU A 144 -0.72 -13.58 5.97
N ARG A 145 0.35 -14.15 6.53
CA ARG A 145 0.57 -14.16 7.99
C ARG A 145 0.66 -12.73 8.51
N GLY A 146 -0.21 -12.40 9.44
CA GLY A 146 -0.33 -11.06 10.02
C GLY A 146 -1.23 -10.10 9.24
N ALA A 147 -1.65 -10.40 8.01
CA ALA A 147 -2.55 -9.55 7.24
C ALA A 147 -3.86 -9.23 7.97
N PRO A 148 -4.62 -10.20 8.54
CA PRO A 148 -5.84 -9.90 9.28
C PRO A 148 -5.61 -8.90 10.42
N SER A 149 -4.58 -9.12 11.24
CA SER A 149 -4.25 -8.25 12.38
C SER A 149 -3.86 -6.84 11.95
N ALA A 150 -3.06 -6.70 10.86
CA ALA A 150 -2.68 -5.41 10.33
C ALA A 150 -3.88 -4.64 9.75
N ILE A 151 -4.79 -5.34 9.05
CA ILE A 151 -6.02 -4.77 8.50
C ILE A 151 -6.91 -4.26 9.64
N ASP A 152 -7.10 -5.06 10.69
CA ASP A 152 -7.92 -4.69 11.85
C ASP A 152 -7.29 -3.52 12.62
N ALA A 153 -5.97 -3.50 12.81
CA ALA A 153 -5.27 -2.38 13.43
C ALA A 153 -5.42 -1.08 12.62
N ALA A 154 -5.32 -1.15 11.28
CA ALA A 154 -5.54 0.00 10.43
C ALA A 154 -7.00 0.50 10.49
N ALA A 155 -7.97 -0.41 10.48
CA ALA A 155 -9.39 -0.07 10.60
C ALA A 155 -9.68 0.67 11.91
N LEU A 156 -9.22 0.10 13.05
CA LEU A 156 -9.39 0.68 14.39
C LEU A 156 -8.64 2.00 14.57
N GLY A 157 -7.44 2.11 13.98
CA GLY A 157 -6.62 3.33 14.05
C GLY A 157 -7.27 4.55 13.39
N CYS A 158 -8.24 4.34 12.51
CA CYS A 158 -8.98 5.39 11.80
C CYS A 158 -10.43 5.55 12.26
N VAL A 159 -10.86 4.89 13.32
CA VAL A 159 -12.16 5.18 13.95
C VAL A 159 -12.09 6.58 14.56
N PRO A 160 -13.04 7.50 14.28
CA PRO A 160 -13.10 8.81 14.94
C PRO A 160 -13.22 8.60 16.46
N LYS A 161 -12.39 9.32 17.21
CA LYS A 161 -12.50 9.39 18.68
C LYS A 161 -13.62 10.33 19.05
#